data_dc6d6b71ef0dba4659d44d4327a9da25
#
_entry.id   dc6d6b71ef0dba4659d44d4327a9da25
#
_cell.length_a   1.000
_cell.length_b   1.000
_cell.length_c   1.000
_cell.angle_alpha   90.00
_cell.angle_beta   90.00
_cell.angle_gamma   90.00
#
_symmetry.space_group_name_H-M   'P 1'
#
loop_
_entity.id
_entity.type
_entity.pdbx_description
1 polymer ?
#
loop_
_entity_poly.entity_id
_entity_poly.type
_entity_poly.pdbx_seq_one_letter_code
_entity_poly.pdbx_strand_id
1 'polypeptide(L)'
;MNPPPFRAEQIGSLLRPAELLQARADSDAGKLSAAQLEPIEDAAIKSSVEKLRSLGIKSVTDGEFRRHMFFDGAHDNFDGFVKVDDPPIDIFMAYVPDVRGFVNSPAKKPAATYVCKGKIKRRGGESPYVKQFKYVASLLPAEEVKFAKITVAAPEWYHLRHSSKYAYSHDVYKSDDEYFGDIAIAFQEELQALYEAGCRSVQFDDPLLAYFADQGMLKGMKEAGIDPAAELGKYVKLYNDCLAKRPKDMRIGLHVSHICYLSAYVLAHGKSHPHSQLCRGNVSGPTSCLPFSLRD
;
A
#
# COMPACT_ATOMS: atom_id res chain seq x y z
N MET A 1 15.04 1.76 -21.32
CA MET A 1 14.56 2.80 -20.38
C MET A 1 15.74 3.62 -19.92
N ASN A 2 15.68 4.94 -19.99
CA ASN A 2 16.71 5.74 -19.34
C ASN A 2 16.58 5.57 -17.84
N PRO A 3 17.68 5.34 -17.09
CA PRO A 3 17.62 5.24 -15.64
C PRO A 3 17.03 6.53 -15.05
N PRO A 4 16.38 6.46 -13.89
CA PRO A 4 15.90 7.67 -13.21
C PRO A 4 17.07 8.66 -13.08
N PRO A 5 16.87 9.95 -13.35
CA PRO A 5 17.96 10.93 -13.37
C PRO A 5 18.40 11.39 -11.95
N PHE A 6 17.98 10.67 -10.92
CA PHE A 6 18.21 11.06 -9.53
C PHE A 6 18.62 9.86 -8.67
N ARG A 7 19.54 10.10 -7.74
CA ARG A 7 20.02 9.09 -6.78
C ARG A 7 19.19 8.99 -5.52
N ALA A 8 18.40 10.02 -5.21
CA ALA A 8 17.54 10.10 -4.05
C ALA A 8 16.09 10.16 -4.50
N GLU A 9 15.25 9.39 -3.83
CA GLU A 9 13.82 9.32 -4.07
C GLU A 9 13.08 9.33 -2.73
N GLN A 10 11.93 9.97 -2.70
CA GLN A 10 11.01 9.91 -1.58
C GLN A 10 10.15 8.65 -1.71
N ILE A 11 9.99 7.90 -0.61
CA ILE A 11 9.20 6.66 -0.61
C ILE A 11 7.71 6.97 -0.77
N GLY A 12 7.12 7.78 0.10
CA GLY A 12 5.69 8.09 0.09
C GLY A 12 5.34 9.02 1.25
N SER A 13 4.98 8.45 2.40
CA SER A 13 4.59 9.21 3.58
C SER A 13 5.66 10.17 4.08
N LEU A 14 5.24 11.38 4.43
CA LEU A 14 6.04 12.38 5.10
C LEU A 14 5.51 12.66 6.51
N LEU A 15 6.37 13.23 7.35
CA LEU A 15 5.96 13.69 8.68
C LEU A 15 4.94 14.82 8.53
N ARG A 16 3.74 14.59 9.04
CA ARG A 16 2.65 15.57 8.97
C ARG A 16 2.94 16.77 9.88
N PRO A 17 2.75 18.01 9.39
CA PRO A 17 2.80 19.21 10.24
C PRO A 17 1.80 19.14 11.39
N ALA A 18 2.14 19.73 12.53
CA ALA A 18 1.27 19.72 13.72
C ALA A 18 -0.12 20.32 13.45
N GLU A 19 -0.19 21.37 12.65
CA GLU A 19 -1.44 22.01 12.23
C GLU A 19 -2.34 21.03 11.44
N LEU A 20 -1.75 20.27 10.51
CA LEU A 20 -2.50 19.26 9.76
C LEU A 20 -2.98 18.13 10.67
N LEU A 21 -2.15 17.66 11.62
CA LEU A 21 -2.56 16.63 12.59
C LEU A 21 -3.74 17.10 13.43
N GLN A 22 -3.71 18.36 13.88
CA GLN A 22 -4.83 18.93 14.67
C GLN A 22 -6.09 19.06 13.81
N ALA A 23 -5.97 19.57 12.57
CA ALA A 23 -7.12 19.72 11.67
C ALA A 23 -7.77 18.36 11.34
N ARG A 24 -6.97 17.30 11.14
CA ARG A 24 -7.49 15.95 10.92
C ARG A 24 -8.20 15.41 12.16
N ALA A 25 -7.63 15.60 13.35
CA ALA A 25 -8.28 15.19 14.60
C ALA A 25 -9.62 15.93 14.82
N ASP A 26 -9.69 17.21 14.47
CA ASP A 26 -10.93 17.98 14.56
C ASP A 26 -11.96 17.55 13.49
N SER A 27 -11.51 17.15 12.32
CA SER A 27 -12.38 16.56 11.27
C SER A 27 -12.92 15.20 11.71
N ASP A 28 -12.08 14.33 12.28
CA ASP A 28 -12.51 13.03 12.81
C ASP A 28 -13.50 13.16 13.96
N ALA A 29 -13.36 14.22 14.75
CA ALA A 29 -14.30 14.57 15.81
C ALA A 29 -15.58 15.29 15.33
N GLY A 30 -15.74 15.48 14.02
CA GLY A 30 -16.89 16.16 13.41
C GLY A 30 -16.92 17.68 13.64
N LYS A 31 -15.83 18.30 14.11
CA LYS A 31 -15.71 19.74 14.34
C LYS A 31 -15.32 20.50 13.08
N LEU A 32 -14.69 19.82 12.13
CA LEU A 32 -14.26 20.38 10.85
C LEU A 32 -14.83 19.54 9.71
N SER A 33 -15.46 20.17 8.75
CA SER A 33 -15.96 19.46 7.55
C SER A 33 -14.82 19.12 6.59
N ALA A 34 -15.05 18.15 5.71
CA ALA A 34 -14.07 17.80 4.66
C ALA A 34 -13.70 19.01 3.78
N ALA A 35 -14.67 19.88 3.46
CA ALA A 35 -14.42 21.10 2.68
C ALA A 35 -13.54 22.12 3.43
N GLN A 36 -13.54 22.11 4.76
CA GLN A 36 -12.67 22.96 5.58
C GLN A 36 -11.29 22.33 5.79
N LEU A 37 -11.19 20.99 5.80
CA LEU A 37 -9.94 20.27 5.94
C LEU A 37 -9.10 20.34 4.64
N GLU A 38 -9.74 20.23 3.49
CA GLU A 38 -9.06 20.17 2.18
C GLU A 38 -8.05 21.30 1.94
N PRO A 39 -8.36 22.60 2.18
CA PRO A 39 -7.36 23.66 2.01
C PRO A 39 -6.18 23.58 2.97
N ILE A 40 -6.33 23.00 4.16
CA ILE A 40 -5.24 22.78 5.11
C ILE A 40 -4.32 21.66 4.60
N GLU A 41 -4.90 20.58 4.08
CA GLU A 41 -4.17 19.50 3.41
C GLU A 41 -3.40 20.03 2.19
N ASP A 42 -4.07 20.84 1.36
CA ASP A 42 -3.48 21.48 0.18
C ASP A 42 -2.26 22.33 0.54
N ALA A 43 -2.37 23.17 1.55
CA ALA A 43 -1.27 24.03 2.00
C ALA A 43 -0.08 23.19 2.50
N ALA A 44 -0.34 22.13 3.26
CA ALA A 44 0.69 21.23 3.76
C ALA A 44 1.39 20.46 2.63
N ILE A 45 0.64 19.92 1.66
CA ILE A 45 1.18 19.24 0.48
C ILE A 45 2.03 20.21 -0.34
N LYS A 46 1.53 21.41 -0.63
CA LYS A 46 2.26 22.44 -1.37
C LYS A 46 3.60 22.76 -0.71
N SER A 47 3.59 23.04 0.58
CA SER A 47 4.82 23.34 1.35
C SER A 47 5.83 22.19 1.28
N SER A 48 5.36 20.93 1.36
CA SER A 48 6.21 19.75 1.28
C SER A 48 6.80 19.56 -0.13
N VAL A 49 6.02 19.75 -1.18
CA VAL A 49 6.48 19.67 -2.57
C VAL A 49 7.53 20.75 -2.85
N GLU A 50 7.29 21.99 -2.42
CA GLU A 50 8.24 23.09 -2.56
C GLU A 50 9.56 22.79 -1.81
N LYS A 51 9.48 22.25 -0.59
CA LYS A 51 10.65 21.85 0.19
C LYS A 51 11.45 20.74 -0.49
N LEU A 52 10.79 19.68 -0.96
CA LEU A 52 11.46 18.57 -1.65
C LEU A 52 12.17 19.06 -2.93
N ARG A 53 11.49 19.91 -3.72
CA ARG A 53 12.07 20.50 -4.92
C ARG A 53 13.28 21.40 -4.62
N SER A 54 13.21 22.19 -3.55
CA SER A 54 14.35 23.03 -3.11
C SER A 54 15.58 22.21 -2.72
N LEU A 55 15.40 20.95 -2.31
CA LEU A 55 16.45 19.97 -2.01
C LEU A 55 16.93 19.20 -3.25
N GLY A 56 16.40 19.49 -4.43
CA GLY A 56 16.74 18.81 -5.68
C GLY A 56 16.06 17.44 -5.87
N ILE A 57 15.10 17.08 -5.03
CA ILE A 57 14.32 15.84 -5.17
C ILE A 57 13.25 16.06 -6.24
N LYS A 58 13.35 15.31 -7.33
CA LYS A 58 12.43 15.42 -8.47
C LYS A 58 11.23 14.48 -8.37
N SER A 59 11.41 13.29 -7.78
CA SER A 59 10.31 12.34 -7.55
C SER A 59 9.54 12.76 -6.30
N VAL A 60 8.56 13.63 -6.46
CA VAL A 60 7.73 14.14 -5.38
C VAL A 60 6.39 13.40 -5.30
N THR A 61 5.84 13.29 -4.09
CA THR A 61 4.50 12.76 -3.80
C THR A 61 3.71 13.80 -3.01
N ASP A 62 2.43 13.50 -2.72
CA ASP A 62 1.60 14.28 -1.81
C ASP A 62 1.95 14.07 -0.32
N GLY A 63 2.97 13.24 -0.01
CA GLY A 63 3.34 12.87 1.36
C GLY A 63 2.28 12.04 2.08
N GLU A 64 1.24 11.59 1.35
CA GLU A 64 0.07 10.86 1.89
C GLU A 64 -0.70 11.67 2.96
N PHE A 65 -0.64 12.98 2.85
CA PHE A 65 -1.21 13.86 3.87
C PHE A 65 -2.74 13.80 3.96
N ARG A 66 -3.41 13.33 2.89
CA ARG A 66 -4.86 13.13 2.85
C ARG A 66 -5.32 11.77 3.36
N ARG A 67 -4.40 10.87 3.71
CA ARG A 67 -4.69 9.49 4.14
C ARG A 67 -4.56 9.34 5.65
N HIS A 68 -5.38 8.49 6.26
CA HIS A 68 -5.16 8.03 7.63
C HIS A 68 -4.13 6.91 7.63
N MET A 69 -4.30 5.94 6.75
CA MET A 69 -3.38 4.82 6.55
C MET A 69 -2.83 4.88 5.12
N PHE A 70 -1.58 4.47 4.93
CA PHE A 70 -0.93 4.52 3.60
C PHE A 70 -1.70 3.75 2.52
N PHE A 71 -2.46 2.72 2.91
CA PHE A 71 -3.26 1.90 2.00
C PHE A 71 -4.66 2.46 1.69
N ASP A 72 -5.05 3.60 2.25
CA ASP A 72 -6.34 4.22 1.92
C ASP A 72 -6.39 4.66 0.46
N GLY A 73 -7.57 4.57 -0.16
CA GLY A 73 -7.85 5.11 -1.50
C GLY A 73 -8.06 4.06 -2.60
N ALA A 74 -7.75 2.77 -2.36
CA ALA A 74 -8.01 1.70 -3.32
C ALA A 74 -9.32 0.95 -3.01
N HIS A 75 -9.29 0.09 -2.02
CA HIS A 75 -10.42 -0.79 -1.71
C HIS A 75 -11.69 -0.02 -1.30
N ASP A 76 -11.55 1.12 -0.67
CA ASP A 76 -12.64 2.05 -0.38
C ASP A 76 -13.18 2.78 -1.62
N ASN A 77 -12.42 2.77 -2.74
CA ASN A 77 -12.85 3.29 -4.04
C ASN A 77 -13.38 2.22 -5.00
N PHE A 78 -13.36 0.95 -4.61
CA PHE A 78 -13.94 -0.14 -5.38
C PHE A 78 -15.32 -0.51 -4.83
N ASP A 79 -16.29 -0.73 -5.72
CA ASP A 79 -17.54 -1.38 -5.35
C ASP A 79 -17.26 -2.81 -4.89
N GLY A 80 -18.18 -3.36 -4.15
CA GLY A 80 -18.04 -4.72 -3.60
C GLY A 80 -17.41 -4.77 -2.21
N PHE A 81 -16.53 -3.82 -1.84
CA PHE A 81 -15.98 -3.73 -0.50
C PHE A 81 -16.92 -3.01 0.46
N VAL A 82 -17.02 -3.55 1.66
CA VAL A 82 -17.81 -2.99 2.76
C VAL A 82 -16.89 -2.75 3.95
N LYS A 83 -16.94 -1.55 4.50
CA LYS A 83 -16.24 -1.20 5.73
C LYS A 83 -16.90 -1.93 6.92
N VAL A 84 -16.09 -2.53 7.75
CA VAL A 84 -16.47 -3.16 9.02
C VAL A 84 -15.79 -2.40 10.13
N ASP A 85 -16.58 -1.61 10.87
CA ASP A 85 -16.08 -0.90 12.06
C ASP A 85 -15.98 -1.87 13.22
N ASP A 86 -14.98 -1.66 14.10
CA ASP A 86 -14.66 -2.51 15.23
C ASP A 86 -14.63 -4.03 14.89
N PRO A 87 -13.85 -4.46 13.88
CA PRO A 87 -13.90 -5.81 13.37
C PRO A 87 -13.55 -6.83 14.46
N PRO A 88 -14.24 -7.99 14.51
CA PRO A 88 -13.84 -9.06 15.42
C PRO A 88 -12.44 -9.55 15.07
N ILE A 89 -11.66 -9.91 16.10
CA ILE A 89 -10.23 -10.24 15.92
C ILE A 89 -10.03 -11.56 15.17
N ASP A 90 -10.99 -12.45 15.22
CA ASP A 90 -10.97 -13.79 14.62
C ASP A 90 -11.11 -13.79 13.09
N ILE A 91 -11.48 -12.65 12.50
CA ILE A 91 -11.45 -12.52 11.04
C ILE A 91 -10.02 -12.28 10.50
N PHE A 92 -9.08 -11.98 11.38
CA PHE A 92 -7.68 -11.77 11.02
C PHE A 92 -6.86 -13.05 11.24
N MET A 93 -5.94 -13.33 10.32
CA MET A 93 -5.07 -14.49 10.43
C MET A 93 -3.97 -14.25 11.44
N ALA A 94 -4.06 -14.91 12.61
CA ALA A 94 -3.14 -14.74 13.73
C ALA A 94 -1.66 -15.04 13.40
N TYR A 95 -1.38 -15.75 12.32
CA TYR A 95 -0.01 -15.99 11.86
C TYR A 95 0.63 -14.78 11.16
N VAL A 96 -0.16 -13.82 10.69
CA VAL A 96 0.34 -12.61 10.02
C VAL A 96 1.06 -11.71 11.04
N PRO A 97 2.30 -11.25 10.78
CA PRO A 97 3.14 -10.57 11.76
C PRO A 97 2.53 -9.35 12.45
N ASP A 98 1.87 -8.47 11.72
CA ASP A 98 1.21 -7.30 12.30
C ASP A 98 -0.08 -7.66 13.04
N VAL A 99 -0.80 -8.69 12.60
CA VAL A 99 -1.98 -9.22 13.30
C VAL A 99 -1.60 -9.79 14.68
N ARG A 100 -0.45 -10.48 14.80
CA ARG A 100 0.06 -10.92 16.10
C ARG A 100 0.17 -9.77 17.10
N GLY A 101 0.48 -8.57 16.61
CA GLY A 101 0.53 -7.36 17.42
C GLY A 101 -0.80 -7.00 18.07
N PHE A 102 -1.94 -7.16 17.35
CA PHE A 102 -3.26 -6.86 17.94
C PHE A 102 -3.80 -8.03 18.78
N VAL A 103 -3.48 -9.28 18.45
CA VAL A 103 -3.86 -10.44 19.29
C VAL A 103 -3.24 -10.29 20.67
N ASN A 104 -1.97 -9.88 20.75
CA ASN A 104 -1.28 -9.68 22.02
C ASN A 104 -1.62 -8.35 22.71
N SER A 105 -2.20 -7.40 22.01
CA SER A 105 -2.59 -6.08 22.54
C SER A 105 -3.84 -5.57 21.79
N PRO A 106 -5.05 -5.95 22.26
CA PRO A 106 -6.32 -5.59 21.60
C PRO A 106 -6.50 -4.09 21.36
N ALA A 107 -5.88 -3.24 22.18
CA ALA A 107 -5.88 -1.78 21.99
C ALA A 107 -5.18 -1.33 20.70
N LYS A 108 -4.39 -2.20 20.04
CA LYS A 108 -3.74 -1.95 18.73
C LYS A 108 -4.53 -2.49 17.54
N LYS A 109 -5.67 -3.11 17.78
CA LYS A 109 -6.56 -3.58 16.73
C LYS A 109 -7.00 -2.39 15.85
N PRO A 110 -7.05 -2.56 14.50
CA PRO A 110 -7.55 -1.49 13.65
C PRO A 110 -9.01 -1.17 13.98
N ALA A 111 -9.34 0.12 13.98
CA ALA A 111 -10.70 0.60 14.24
C ALA A 111 -11.70 0.13 13.16
N ALA A 112 -11.21 -0.13 11.95
CA ALA A 112 -12.01 -0.65 10.86
C ALA A 112 -11.14 -1.52 9.93
N THR A 113 -11.82 -2.37 9.16
CA THR A 113 -11.25 -3.11 8.03
C THR A 113 -12.25 -3.15 6.89
N TYR A 114 -11.85 -3.71 5.74
CA TYR A 114 -12.76 -3.93 4.62
C TYR A 114 -12.85 -5.43 4.31
N VAL A 115 -14.06 -5.87 3.98
CA VAL A 115 -14.34 -7.22 3.46
C VAL A 115 -15.15 -7.10 2.18
N CYS A 116 -14.92 -8.01 1.24
CA CYS A 116 -15.66 -8.01 -0.01
C CYS A 116 -16.99 -8.75 0.16
N LYS A 117 -18.10 -8.05 -0.08
CA LYS A 117 -19.47 -8.57 0.02
C LYS A 117 -20.22 -8.54 -1.32
N GLY A 118 -19.64 -7.98 -2.37
CA GLY A 118 -20.24 -7.86 -3.70
C GLY A 118 -19.19 -8.01 -4.80
N LYS A 119 -19.61 -7.93 -6.06
CA LYS A 119 -18.67 -7.94 -7.19
C LYS A 119 -17.80 -6.68 -7.17
N ILE A 120 -16.49 -6.88 -7.29
CA ILE A 120 -15.52 -5.80 -7.30
C ILE A 120 -15.57 -5.09 -8.65
N LYS A 121 -15.64 -3.76 -8.59
CA LYS A 121 -15.55 -2.89 -9.75
C LYS A 121 -14.98 -1.55 -9.33
N ARG A 122 -14.08 -0.99 -10.14
CA ARG A 122 -13.65 0.39 -9.93
C ARG A 122 -14.85 1.33 -10.06
N ARG A 123 -15.04 2.22 -9.08
CA ARG A 123 -16.08 3.27 -9.20
C ARG A 123 -15.73 4.22 -10.32
N GLY A 124 -16.76 4.63 -11.04
CA GLY A 124 -16.61 5.65 -12.08
C GLY A 124 -16.20 7.00 -11.52
N GLY A 125 -15.68 7.86 -12.38
CA GLY A 125 -15.25 9.20 -12.02
C GLY A 125 -13.82 9.27 -11.47
N GLU A 126 -13.54 10.37 -10.76
CA GLU A 126 -12.21 10.66 -10.22
C GLU A 126 -11.99 9.93 -8.89
N SER A 127 -11.00 9.04 -8.88
CA SER A 127 -10.63 8.32 -7.67
C SER A 127 -9.83 9.21 -6.71
N PRO A 128 -9.71 8.83 -5.42
CA PRO A 128 -8.83 9.53 -4.48
C PRO A 128 -7.39 9.64 -4.98
N TYR A 129 -6.84 8.58 -5.57
CA TYR A 129 -5.46 8.59 -6.10
C TYR A 129 -5.32 9.55 -7.30
N VAL A 130 -6.29 9.57 -8.21
CA VAL A 130 -6.28 10.50 -9.35
C VAL A 130 -6.38 11.94 -8.85
N LYS A 131 -7.25 12.23 -7.88
CA LYS A 131 -7.37 13.56 -7.26
C LYS A 131 -6.07 14.00 -6.60
N GLN A 132 -5.46 13.13 -5.80
CA GLN A 132 -4.17 13.37 -5.13
C GLN A 132 -3.07 13.67 -6.14
N PHE A 133 -2.95 12.83 -7.19
CA PHE A 133 -1.95 13.02 -8.23
C PHE A 133 -2.14 14.34 -8.98
N LYS A 134 -3.36 14.65 -9.42
CA LYS A 134 -3.67 15.92 -10.13
C LYS A 134 -3.29 17.14 -9.30
N TYR A 135 -3.51 17.11 -7.99
CA TYR A 135 -3.12 18.21 -7.13
C TYR A 135 -1.60 18.39 -7.11
N VAL A 136 -0.83 17.31 -6.91
CA VAL A 136 0.64 17.38 -6.98
C VAL A 136 1.10 17.86 -8.35
N ALA A 137 0.53 17.35 -9.42
CA ALA A 137 0.84 17.76 -10.79
C ALA A 137 0.62 19.25 -11.04
N SER A 138 -0.43 19.84 -10.44
CA SER A 138 -0.72 21.28 -10.56
C SER A 138 0.33 22.17 -9.88
N LEU A 139 1.12 21.63 -8.97
CA LEU A 139 2.19 22.35 -8.26
C LEU A 139 3.54 22.29 -9.00
N LEU A 140 3.63 21.57 -10.12
CA LEU A 140 4.86 21.29 -10.84
C LEU A 140 4.87 21.94 -12.23
N PRO A 141 6.06 22.33 -12.74
CA PRO A 141 6.22 22.61 -14.17
C PRO A 141 5.83 21.40 -15.01
N ALA A 142 5.25 21.64 -16.19
CA ALA A 142 4.72 20.59 -17.06
C ALA A 142 5.76 19.49 -17.39
N GLU A 143 7.00 19.87 -17.60
CA GLU A 143 8.12 18.94 -17.88
C GLU A 143 8.53 18.08 -16.67
N GLU A 144 8.16 18.48 -15.45
CA GLU A 144 8.46 17.76 -14.21
C GLU A 144 7.33 16.82 -13.79
N VAL A 145 6.09 17.00 -14.26
CA VAL A 145 4.92 16.17 -13.89
C VAL A 145 5.20 14.68 -14.08
N LYS A 146 5.92 14.29 -15.13
CA LYS A 146 6.30 12.90 -15.39
C LYS A 146 7.18 12.26 -14.31
N PHE A 147 7.75 13.05 -13.41
CA PHE A 147 8.57 12.58 -12.29
C PHE A 147 7.78 12.49 -10.99
N ALA A 148 6.60 13.14 -10.93
CA ALA A 148 5.70 12.97 -9.78
C ALA A 148 5.27 11.51 -9.67
N LYS A 149 5.19 11.03 -8.43
CA LYS A 149 4.84 9.66 -8.08
C LYS A 149 3.58 9.64 -7.23
N ILE A 150 2.74 8.63 -7.43
CA ILE A 150 1.66 8.28 -6.53
C ILE A 150 1.92 6.91 -5.91
N THR A 151 1.66 6.78 -4.61
CA THR A 151 1.68 5.49 -3.90
C THR A 151 0.28 4.92 -3.86
N VAL A 152 0.16 3.61 -4.04
CA VAL A 152 -1.11 2.88 -4.02
C VAL A 152 -1.00 1.65 -3.14
N ALA A 153 -2.12 1.19 -2.59
CA ALA A 153 -2.14 -0.01 -1.75
C ALA A 153 -1.80 -1.28 -2.54
N ALA A 154 -1.24 -2.26 -1.82
CA ALA A 154 -1.08 -3.63 -2.33
C ALA A 154 -2.43 -4.24 -2.72
N PRO A 155 -2.55 -4.93 -3.87
CA PRO A 155 -3.82 -5.50 -4.30
C PRO A 155 -4.30 -6.65 -3.40
N GLU A 156 -3.41 -7.38 -2.74
CA GLU A 156 -3.72 -8.46 -1.80
C GLU A 156 -3.91 -7.99 -0.35
N TRP A 157 -3.90 -6.69 -0.07
CA TRP A 157 -3.86 -6.10 1.29
C TRP A 157 -4.81 -6.76 2.29
N TYR A 158 -6.06 -6.96 1.92
CA TYR A 158 -7.04 -7.59 2.82
C TYR A 158 -7.02 -9.12 2.73
N HIS A 159 -6.68 -9.69 1.57
CA HIS A 159 -6.67 -11.14 1.39
C HIS A 159 -5.63 -11.81 2.29
N LEU A 160 -4.39 -11.32 2.34
CA LEU A 160 -3.37 -11.91 3.21
C LEU A 160 -3.76 -11.87 4.69
N ARG A 161 -4.42 -10.79 5.12
CA ARG A 161 -4.80 -10.60 6.53
C ARG A 161 -6.03 -11.39 6.94
N HIS A 162 -6.95 -11.63 6.01
CA HIS A 162 -8.23 -12.30 6.26
C HIS A 162 -8.28 -13.71 5.71
N SER A 163 -7.35 -14.10 4.84
CA SER A 163 -7.38 -15.29 3.99
C SER A 163 -8.65 -15.41 3.15
N SER A 164 -8.71 -16.40 2.26
CA SER A 164 -9.91 -16.71 1.47
C SER A 164 -11.15 -16.91 2.33
N LYS A 165 -10.97 -17.27 3.61
CA LYS A 165 -12.09 -17.54 4.53
C LYS A 165 -12.93 -16.31 4.82
N TYR A 166 -12.31 -15.13 4.92
CA TYR A 166 -12.96 -13.89 5.37
C TYR A 166 -12.77 -12.69 4.45
N ALA A 167 -11.83 -12.75 3.49
CA ALA A 167 -11.55 -11.64 2.58
C ALA A 167 -12.74 -11.32 1.68
N TYR A 168 -13.52 -12.33 1.31
CA TYR A 168 -14.67 -12.17 0.40
C TYR A 168 -15.82 -13.12 0.74
N SER A 169 -17.03 -12.76 0.28
CA SER A 169 -18.22 -13.63 0.41
C SER A 169 -18.15 -14.78 -0.58
N HIS A 170 -18.26 -16.02 -0.09
CA HIS A 170 -18.33 -17.23 -0.92
C HIS A 170 -19.62 -17.35 -1.76
N ASP A 171 -20.62 -16.52 -1.51
CA ASP A 171 -21.79 -16.40 -2.39
C ASP A 171 -21.47 -15.59 -3.64
N VAL A 172 -20.46 -14.68 -3.58
CA VAL A 172 -20.06 -13.81 -4.67
C VAL A 172 -18.90 -14.40 -5.48
N TYR A 173 -17.88 -14.91 -4.79
CA TYR A 173 -16.68 -15.51 -5.38
C TYR A 173 -16.51 -16.94 -4.88
N LYS A 174 -16.27 -17.88 -5.78
CA LYS A 174 -16.11 -19.29 -5.45
C LYS A 174 -14.64 -19.68 -5.25
N SER A 175 -13.72 -18.84 -5.67
CA SER A 175 -12.27 -19.07 -5.55
C SER A 175 -11.49 -17.75 -5.46
N ASP A 176 -10.22 -17.85 -5.00
CA ASP A 176 -9.28 -16.74 -5.06
C ASP A 176 -9.06 -16.24 -6.49
N ASP A 177 -9.04 -17.14 -7.48
CA ASP A 177 -8.84 -16.77 -8.88
C ASP A 177 -9.94 -15.84 -9.39
N GLU A 178 -11.21 -16.10 -9.04
CA GLU A 178 -12.32 -15.22 -9.39
C GLU A 178 -12.20 -13.85 -8.69
N TYR A 179 -11.90 -13.86 -7.38
CA TYR A 179 -11.74 -12.66 -6.57
C TYR A 179 -10.56 -11.81 -7.05
N PHE A 180 -9.40 -12.42 -7.27
CA PHE A 180 -8.22 -11.72 -7.79
C PHE A 180 -8.38 -11.24 -9.23
N GLY A 181 -9.16 -11.96 -10.04
CA GLY A 181 -9.49 -11.52 -11.40
C GLY A 181 -10.20 -10.17 -11.42
N ASP A 182 -11.21 -9.99 -10.59
CA ASP A 182 -11.94 -8.71 -10.50
C ASP A 182 -11.08 -7.60 -9.85
N ILE A 183 -10.24 -7.92 -8.84
CA ILE A 183 -9.25 -6.98 -8.29
C ILE A 183 -8.29 -6.51 -9.39
N ALA A 184 -7.75 -7.44 -10.17
CA ALA A 184 -6.80 -7.10 -11.23
C ALA A 184 -7.42 -6.15 -12.26
N ILE A 185 -8.67 -6.38 -12.65
CA ILE A 185 -9.40 -5.51 -13.58
C ILE A 185 -9.56 -4.10 -12.96
N ALA A 186 -9.98 -4.01 -11.69
CA ALA A 186 -10.15 -2.73 -11.02
C ALA A 186 -8.84 -1.93 -10.92
N PHE A 187 -7.71 -2.60 -10.63
CA PHE A 187 -6.38 -1.96 -10.64
C PHE A 187 -5.92 -1.57 -12.05
N GLN A 188 -6.20 -2.37 -13.08
CA GLN A 188 -5.90 -1.98 -14.48
C GLN A 188 -6.62 -0.68 -14.84
N GLU A 189 -7.91 -0.56 -14.47
CA GLU A 189 -8.71 0.64 -14.70
C GLU A 189 -8.19 1.84 -13.91
N GLU A 190 -7.75 1.63 -12.66
CA GLU A 190 -7.15 2.69 -11.83
C GLU A 190 -5.82 3.19 -12.41
N LEU A 191 -4.93 2.27 -12.83
CA LEU A 191 -3.67 2.62 -13.48
C LEU A 191 -3.90 3.38 -14.79
N GLN A 192 -4.92 3.00 -15.55
CA GLN A 192 -5.29 3.70 -16.78
C GLN A 192 -5.78 5.12 -16.47
N ALA A 193 -6.63 5.30 -15.46
CA ALA A 193 -7.12 6.61 -15.04
C ALA A 193 -5.99 7.53 -14.54
N LEU A 194 -5.04 6.98 -13.79
CA LEU A 194 -3.82 7.69 -13.37
C LEU A 194 -2.98 8.11 -14.59
N TYR A 195 -2.81 7.21 -15.57
CA TYR A 195 -2.07 7.50 -16.79
C TYR A 195 -2.70 8.63 -17.60
N GLU A 196 -4.01 8.61 -17.76
CA GLU A 196 -4.80 9.67 -18.43
C GLU A 196 -4.68 11.01 -17.69
N ALA A 197 -4.57 11.00 -16.37
CA ALA A 197 -4.30 12.18 -15.57
C ALA A 197 -2.86 12.72 -15.72
N GLY A 198 -1.98 12.02 -16.46
CA GLY A 198 -0.58 12.41 -16.69
C GLY A 198 0.44 11.68 -15.81
N CYS A 199 0.01 10.77 -14.93
CA CYS A 199 0.91 9.99 -14.07
C CYS A 199 1.78 9.05 -14.90
N ARG A 200 3.08 9.03 -14.59
CA ARG A 200 4.07 8.16 -15.23
C ARG A 200 4.89 7.36 -14.22
N SER A 201 4.56 7.46 -12.94
CA SER A 201 5.25 6.74 -11.88
C SER A 201 4.27 6.36 -10.77
N VAL A 202 4.03 5.06 -10.61
CA VAL A 202 3.18 4.50 -9.56
C VAL A 202 4.02 3.57 -8.69
N GLN A 203 3.87 3.65 -7.39
CA GLN A 203 4.49 2.74 -6.44
C GLN A 203 3.41 1.96 -5.70
N PHE A 204 3.48 0.65 -5.74
CA PHE A 204 2.70 -0.19 -4.83
C PHE A 204 3.41 -0.29 -3.50
N ASP A 205 2.72 0.05 -2.42
CA ASP A 205 3.23 -0.09 -1.05
C ASP A 205 2.76 -1.43 -0.48
N ASP A 206 3.70 -2.38 -0.43
CA ASP A 206 3.44 -3.74 -0.04
C ASP A 206 4.40 -4.23 1.05
N PRO A 207 4.18 -3.87 2.29
CA PRO A 207 4.94 -4.44 3.39
C PRO A 207 4.63 -5.92 3.64
N LEU A 208 3.52 -6.45 3.08
CA LEU A 208 3.06 -7.80 3.36
C LEU A 208 3.93 -8.87 2.70
N LEU A 209 4.50 -8.59 1.51
CA LEU A 209 5.43 -9.50 0.85
C LEU A 209 6.69 -9.77 1.70
N ALA A 210 7.14 -8.79 2.50
CA ALA A 210 8.24 -9.00 3.42
C ALA A 210 7.93 -10.04 4.51
N TYR A 211 6.67 -10.25 4.83
CA TYR A 211 6.25 -11.21 5.84
C TYR A 211 6.52 -12.67 5.43
N PHE A 212 6.63 -12.96 4.14
CA PHE A 212 7.03 -14.28 3.65
C PHE A 212 8.48 -14.66 4.01
N ALA A 213 9.26 -13.75 4.59
CA ALA A 213 10.53 -14.05 5.23
C ALA A 213 10.39 -14.46 6.73
N ASP A 214 9.21 -14.25 7.35
CA ASP A 214 8.96 -14.56 8.77
C ASP A 214 8.65 -16.05 8.94
N GLN A 215 9.53 -16.78 9.61
CA GLN A 215 9.40 -18.23 9.84
C GLN A 215 8.17 -18.58 10.68
N GLY A 216 7.74 -17.69 11.58
CA GLY A 216 6.52 -17.85 12.37
C GLY A 216 5.28 -17.78 11.50
N MET A 217 5.24 -16.86 10.53
CA MET A 217 4.15 -16.80 9.56
C MET A 217 4.11 -18.04 8.68
N LEU A 218 5.25 -18.45 8.10
CA LEU A 218 5.30 -19.64 7.25
C LEU A 218 4.85 -20.89 7.98
N LYS A 219 5.24 -21.04 9.27
CA LYS A 219 4.78 -22.14 10.12
C LYS A 219 3.26 -22.06 10.34
N GLY A 220 2.75 -20.90 10.75
CA GLY A 220 1.31 -20.72 11.00
C GLY A 220 0.44 -20.93 9.76
N MET A 221 0.90 -20.52 8.57
CA MET A 221 0.24 -20.82 7.30
C MET A 221 0.13 -22.32 7.06
N LYS A 222 1.23 -23.08 7.26
CA LYS A 222 1.23 -24.56 7.10
C LYS A 222 0.29 -25.23 8.11
N GLU A 223 0.27 -24.76 9.36
CA GLU A 223 -0.66 -25.25 10.39
C GLU A 223 -2.12 -24.96 10.04
N ALA A 224 -2.38 -23.87 9.30
CA ALA A 224 -3.69 -23.53 8.76
C ALA A 224 -4.01 -24.24 7.43
N GLY A 225 -3.14 -25.15 6.96
CA GLY A 225 -3.33 -25.89 5.70
C GLY A 225 -3.02 -25.09 4.43
N ILE A 226 -2.32 -23.94 4.57
CA ILE A 226 -1.93 -23.06 3.45
C ILE A 226 -0.48 -23.35 3.10
N ASP A 227 -0.19 -23.64 1.83
CA ASP A 227 1.19 -23.69 1.32
C ASP A 227 1.71 -22.27 1.06
N PRO A 228 2.73 -21.81 1.83
CA PRO A 228 3.23 -20.45 1.67
C PRO A 228 3.81 -20.14 0.28
N ALA A 229 4.42 -21.13 -0.38
CA ALA A 229 5.00 -20.93 -1.71
C ALA A 229 3.91 -20.77 -2.78
N ALA A 230 2.87 -21.59 -2.70
CA ALA A 230 1.70 -21.48 -3.57
C ALA A 230 0.96 -20.14 -3.35
N GLU A 231 0.81 -19.72 -2.09
CA GLU A 231 0.14 -18.46 -1.76
C GLU A 231 0.92 -17.25 -2.27
N LEU A 232 2.24 -17.21 -2.06
CA LEU A 232 3.10 -16.18 -2.64
C LEU A 232 2.99 -16.17 -4.17
N GLY A 233 2.94 -17.36 -4.80
CA GLY A 233 2.73 -17.49 -6.25
C GLY A 233 1.44 -16.85 -6.74
N LYS A 234 0.34 -16.97 -5.98
CA LYS A 234 -0.94 -16.31 -6.30
C LYS A 234 -0.79 -14.78 -6.27
N TYR A 235 -0.09 -14.22 -5.26
CA TYR A 235 0.10 -12.77 -5.18
C TYR A 235 1.01 -12.23 -6.29
N VAL A 236 2.08 -12.96 -6.64
CA VAL A 236 2.91 -12.61 -7.81
C VAL A 236 2.07 -12.61 -9.09
N LYS A 237 1.20 -13.60 -9.27
CA LYS A 237 0.27 -13.65 -10.40
C LYS A 237 -0.68 -12.46 -10.39
N LEU A 238 -1.27 -12.13 -9.23
CA LEU A 238 -2.18 -10.99 -9.06
C LEU A 238 -1.50 -9.68 -9.50
N TYR A 239 -0.25 -9.41 -9.05
CA TYR A 239 0.51 -8.25 -9.50
C TYR A 239 0.70 -8.23 -11.03
N ASN A 240 1.11 -9.35 -11.61
CA ASN A 240 1.27 -9.44 -13.07
C ASN A 240 -0.05 -9.18 -13.81
N ASP A 241 -1.16 -9.68 -13.28
CA ASP A 241 -2.49 -9.45 -13.86
C ASP A 241 -2.91 -7.97 -13.70
N CYS A 242 -2.67 -7.33 -12.56
CA CYS A 242 -2.89 -5.88 -12.37
C CYS A 242 -2.11 -5.04 -13.40
N LEU A 243 -0.91 -5.47 -13.75
CA LEU A 243 -0.01 -4.74 -14.63
C LEU A 243 -0.14 -5.11 -16.12
N ALA A 244 -0.97 -6.10 -16.46
CA ALA A 244 -1.06 -6.67 -17.82
C ALA A 244 -1.41 -5.64 -18.91
N LYS A 245 -2.19 -4.60 -18.58
CA LYS A 245 -2.57 -3.53 -19.48
C LYS A 245 -1.85 -2.20 -19.22
N ARG A 246 -0.82 -2.21 -18.37
CA ARG A 246 -0.06 -1.02 -18.03
C ARG A 246 0.53 -0.35 -19.30
N PRO A 247 0.36 0.97 -19.46
CA PRO A 247 1.05 1.70 -20.51
C PRO A 247 2.57 1.54 -20.38
N LYS A 248 3.25 1.34 -21.53
CA LYS A 248 4.69 0.97 -21.57
C LYS A 248 5.63 2.01 -20.94
N ASP A 249 5.24 3.29 -20.97
CA ASP A 249 6.00 4.40 -20.40
C ASP A 249 5.60 4.74 -18.95
N MET A 250 4.62 4.02 -18.37
CA MET A 250 4.31 4.11 -16.93
C MET A 250 5.27 3.21 -16.13
N ARG A 251 6.06 3.81 -15.28
CA ARG A 251 6.98 3.10 -14.38
C ARG A 251 6.22 2.60 -13.17
N ILE A 252 6.50 1.37 -12.77
CA ILE A 252 5.96 0.77 -11.55
C ILE A 252 7.13 0.51 -10.59
N GLY A 253 6.96 0.96 -9.36
CA GLY A 253 7.79 0.59 -8.22
C GLY A 253 7.03 -0.34 -7.29
N LEU A 254 7.75 -1.21 -6.62
CA LEU A 254 7.24 -2.00 -5.50
C LEU A 254 8.06 -1.65 -4.26
N HIS A 255 7.39 -1.11 -3.24
CA HIS A 255 8.00 -0.82 -1.95
C HIS A 255 7.70 -1.97 -0.99
N VAL A 256 8.73 -2.73 -0.68
CA VAL A 256 8.70 -3.80 0.32
C VAL A 256 9.41 -3.30 1.57
N SER A 257 8.67 -3.02 2.65
CA SER A 257 9.22 -2.39 3.85
C SER A 257 10.04 -3.36 4.69
N HIS A 258 11.31 -3.07 4.87
CA HIS A 258 12.17 -3.81 5.81
C HIS A 258 11.83 -3.53 7.29
N ILE A 259 11.23 -2.37 7.59
CA ILE A 259 10.87 -1.95 8.95
C ILE A 259 9.75 -2.82 9.53
N CYS A 260 8.79 -3.27 8.72
CA CYS A 260 7.74 -4.18 9.19
C CYS A 260 8.31 -5.52 9.66
N TYR A 261 9.36 -6.03 9.03
CA TYR A 261 10.08 -7.23 9.47
C TYR A 261 10.80 -6.99 10.81
N LEU A 262 11.51 -5.86 10.96
CA LEU A 262 12.19 -5.48 12.20
C LEU A 262 11.20 -5.26 13.35
N SER A 263 10.08 -4.59 13.12
CA SER A 263 9.03 -4.37 14.13
C SER A 263 8.38 -5.68 14.54
N ALA A 264 8.07 -6.56 13.60
CA ALA A 264 7.54 -7.89 13.89
C ALA A 264 8.55 -8.76 14.65
N TYR A 265 9.84 -8.68 14.31
CA TYR A 265 10.90 -9.39 15.02
C TYR A 265 11.11 -8.87 16.45
N VAL A 266 11.15 -7.56 16.64
CA VAL A 266 11.27 -6.93 17.98
C VAL A 266 10.06 -7.24 18.84
N LEU A 267 8.85 -7.19 18.29
CA LEU A 267 7.62 -7.55 19.01
C LEU A 267 7.54 -9.03 19.36
N ALA A 268 8.06 -9.91 18.49
CA ALA A 268 8.05 -11.36 18.72
C ALA A 268 9.14 -11.84 19.70
N HIS A 269 10.28 -11.16 19.77
CA HIS A 269 11.46 -11.64 20.48
C HIS A 269 11.95 -10.74 21.61
N GLY A 270 11.39 -9.54 21.77
CA GLY A 270 11.75 -8.59 22.83
C GLY A 270 13.22 -8.09 22.78
N LYS A 271 13.93 -8.33 21.69
CA LYS A 271 15.34 -7.97 21.50
C LYS A 271 15.54 -7.17 20.21
N SER A 272 16.38 -6.13 20.27
CA SER A 272 16.87 -5.46 19.06
C SER A 272 17.66 -6.45 18.20
N HIS A 273 17.34 -6.49 16.89
CA HIS A 273 18.00 -7.37 15.94
C HIS A 273 19.49 -7.04 15.84
N PRO A 274 20.42 -8.04 15.83
CA PRO A 274 21.84 -7.81 15.65
C PRO A 274 22.22 -7.15 14.31
N HIS A 275 21.30 -7.03 13.37
CA HIS A 275 21.50 -6.46 12.04
C HIS A 275 21.47 -4.93 11.94
N SER A 276 21.32 -4.19 13.05
CA SER A 276 21.61 -2.75 13.04
C SER A 276 23.06 -2.42 12.67
N GLN A 277 23.94 -3.43 12.60
CA GLN A 277 25.31 -3.32 12.10
C GLN A 277 25.49 -3.66 10.61
N LEU A 278 24.48 -4.20 9.90
CA LEU A 278 24.59 -4.67 8.51
C LEU A 278 24.41 -3.59 7.44
N CYS A 279 24.17 -2.34 7.82
CA CYS A 279 24.25 -1.20 6.89
C CYS A 279 25.68 -0.71 6.65
N ARG A 280 26.70 -1.41 7.17
CA ARG A 280 28.11 -1.13 6.89
C ARG A 280 28.82 -2.40 6.41
N GLY A 281 28.90 -2.57 5.09
CA GLY A 281 29.94 -3.37 4.46
C GLY A 281 29.55 -4.79 4.03
N ASN A 282 29.85 -5.06 2.77
CA ASN A 282 30.09 -6.33 2.09
C ASN A 282 29.16 -7.53 2.37
N VAL A 283 28.22 -7.74 1.46
CA VAL A 283 27.48 -9.00 1.34
C VAL A 283 28.29 -9.96 0.45
N SER A 284 28.99 -10.91 1.06
CA SER A 284 29.47 -12.12 0.42
C SER A 284 28.86 -13.33 1.13
N GLY A 285 27.79 -13.89 0.56
CA GLY A 285 27.15 -15.11 1.00
C GLY A 285 25.99 -15.49 0.08
N PRO A 286 25.77 -16.78 -0.22
CA PRO A 286 24.71 -17.18 -1.14
C PRO A 286 23.33 -17.04 -0.49
N THR A 287 22.66 -15.94 -0.75
CA THR A 287 21.23 -15.81 -0.53
C THR A 287 20.53 -16.45 -1.71
N SER A 288 19.82 -17.56 -1.46
CA SER A 288 18.86 -18.10 -2.42
C SER A 288 17.70 -17.09 -2.57
N CYS A 289 17.89 -16.12 -3.45
CA CYS A 289 16.82 -15.27 -3.91
C CYS A 289 15.87 -16.12 -4.75
N LEU A 290 14.64 -16.29 -4.30
CA LEU A 290 13.56 -16.73 -5.17
C LEU A 290 13.49 -15.75 -6.35
N PRO A 291 13.39 -16.21 -7.61
CA PRO A 291 13.34 -15.33 -8.76
C PRO A 291 12.01 -14.60 -8.78
N PHE A 292 12.00 -13.38 -8.28
CA PHE A 292 10.89 -12.46 -8.42
C PHE A 292 11.04 -11.78 -9.79
N SER A 293 10.33 -12.29 -10.80
CA SER A 293 10.28 -11.67 -12.10
C SER A 293 8.89 -11.06 -12.32
N LEU A 294 8.81 -9.74 -12.19
CA LEU A 294 7.78 -8.98 -12.88
C LEU A 294 8.15 -9.02 -14.36
N ARG A 295 7.28 -9.53 -15.21
CA ARG A 295 7.52 -9.56 -16.67
C ARG A 295 7.67 -8.13 -17.18
N ASP A 296 8.71 -7.92 -17.98
CA ASP A 296 8.99 -6.67 -18.70
C ASP A 296 7.87 -6.24 -19.66
#